data_e3a0c110f71c82976066de434c110413
#
_entry.id   e3a0c110f71c82976066de434c110413
#
_cell.length_a   1.000
_cell.length_b   1.000
_cell.length_c   1.000
_cell.angle_alpha   90.00
_cell.angle_beta   90.00
_cell.angle_gamma   90.00
#
_symmetry.space_group_name_H-M   'P 1'
#
loop_
_entity.id
_entity.type
_entity.pdbx_description
1 polymer ?
#
loop_
_entity_poly.entity_id
_entity_poly.type
_entity_poly.pdbx_seq_one_letter_code
_entity_poly.pdbx_strand_id
1 'polypeptide(L)'
;MKFLKFFIIVFISLTLPIKADLNKILMRQLEDGGKLIFIRHAYAPGSGDPQNFNLNDCSTQRNLSAEGEKQAREIGKFFKKNKIVIDKVLSSQWCRCKETSKLAFKTFKVKNFLNSFYSPKFYNNKKKQMKNLKNFVKNWNSNKNLVLVTHYVVIHETLDYAPSSGEIVISDKKFNLIGSFKINP
;
A
#
# COMPACT_ATOMS: atom_id res chain seq x y z
N MET A 1 4.14 60.78 25.69
CA MET A 1 3.90 59.93 24.51
C MET A 1 4.81 58.72 24.59
N LYS A 2 4.26 57.52 24.90
CA LYS A 2 5.03 56.26 24.95
C LYS A 2 4.83 55.54 23.62
N PHE A 3 5.88 55.38 22.83
CA PHE A 3 5.87 54.60 21.61
C PHE A 3 5.93 53.10 21.97
N LEU A 4 4.82 52.38 21.69
CA LEU A 4 4.74 50.93 21.81
C LEU A 4 5.34 50.30 20.52
N LYS A 5 6.53 49.71 20.65
CA LYS A 5 7.16 48.96 19.54
C LYS A 5 6.47 47.60 19.41
N PHE A 6 5.75 47.39 18.33
CA PHE A 6 5.19 46.08 17.94
C PHE A 6 6.32 45.21 17.38
N PHE A 7 6.66 44.13 18.08
CA PHE A 7 7.53 43.08 17.54
C PHE A 7 6.67 42.10 16.77
N ILE A 8 6.78 42.10 15.44
CA ILE A 8 6.16 41.06 14.58
C ILE A 8 7.12 39.88 14.62
N ILE A 9 6.73 38.80 15.32
CA ILE A 9 7.42 37.50 15.26
C ILE A 9 6.92 36.77 14.01
N VAL A 10 7.75 36.74 12.97
CA VAL A 10 7.50 35.94 11.77
C VAL A 10 7.83 34.49 12.08
N PHE A 11 6.81 33.64 12.30
CA PHE A 11 6.96 32.21 12.37
C PHE A 11 7.17 31.66 10.94
N ILE A 12 8.42 31.52 10.52
CA ILE A 12 8.77 30.77 9.30
C ILE A 12 8.65 29.30 9.63
N SER A 13 7.61 28.62 9.13
CA SER A 13 7.42 27.18 9.31
C SER A 13 8.46 26.40 8.49
N LEU A 14 9.44 25.85 9.17
CA LEU A 14 10.54 25.01 8.64
C LEU A 14 10.09 23.56 8.30
N THR A 15 8.90 23.36 7.75
CA THR A 15 8.36 21.99 7.51
C THR A 15 8.72 21.40 6.15
N LEU A 16 9.21 22.18 5.20
CA LEU A 16 9.50 21.72 3.82
C LEU A 16 10.74 20.80 3.69
N PRO A 17 11.87 20.99 4.39
CA PRO A 17 13.04 20.15 4.21
C PRO A 17 12.86 18.71 4.73
N ILE A 18 12.09 18.49 5.78
CA ILE A 18 11.89 17.17 6.40
C ILE A 18 11.17 16.19 5.47
N LYS A 19 10.14 16.64 4.75
CA LYS A 19 9.36 15.79 3.83
C LYS A 19 10.17 15.40 2.58
N ALA A 20 10.97 16.31 2.06
CA ALA A 20 11.84 16.06 0.93
C ALA A 20 12.94 15.02 1.26
N ASP A 21 13.48 15.10 2.46
CA ASP A 21 14.52 14.19 2.95
C ASP A 21 13.97 12.78 3.20
N LEU A 22 12.75 12.66 3.77
CA LEU A 22 12.07 11.39 3.95
C LEU A 22 11.81 10.70 2.61
N ASN A 23 11.32 11.42 1.60
CA ASN A 23 11.10 10.85 0.27
C ASN A 23 12.39 10.33 -0.34
N LYS A 24 13.51 11.03 -0.18
CA LYS A 24 14.82 10.59 -0.68
C LYS A 24 15.29 9.30 0.02
N ILE A 25 15.07 9.21 1.34
CA ILE A 25 15.38 8.01 2.12
C ILE A 25 14.55 6.82 1.62
N LEU A 26 13.23 6.99 1.46
CA LEU A 26 12.33 5.94 0.99
C LEU A 26 12.70 5.47 -0.43
N MET A 27 13.10 6.40 -1.31
CA MET A 27 13.56 6.05 -2.65
C MET A 27 14.82 5.18 -2.61
N ARG A 28 15.82 5.52 -1.81
CA ARG A 28 17.03 4.70 -1.61
C ARG A 28 16.67 3.30 -1.12
N GLN A 29 15.76 3.18 -0.13
CA GLN A 29 15.31 1.88 0.37
C GLN A 29 14.68 1.02 -0.73
N LEU A 30 13.93 1.62 -1.67
CA LEU A 30 13.34 0.91 -2.81
C LEU A 30 14.39 0.51 -3.85
N GLU A 31 15.40 1.36 -4.08
CA GLU A 31 16.53 1.09 -4.99
C GLU A 31 17.43 -0.03 -4.46
N ASP A 32 17.73 -0.03 -3.16
CA ASP A 32 18.50 -1.07 -2.47
C ASP A 32 17.84 -2.46 -2.58
N GLY A 33 16.53 -2.51 -2.74
CA GLY A 33 15.76 -3.74 -2.85
C GLY A 33 15.62 -4.51 -1.53
N GLY A 34 15.15 -5.76 -1.63
CA GLY A 34 14.94 -6.64 -0.46
C GLY A 34 13.84 -6.19 0.49
N LYS A 35 12.97 -5.27 0.09
CA LYS A 35 11.89 -4.71 0.89
C LYS A 35 10.55 -5.37 0.57
N LEU A 36 9.66 -5.35 1.56
CA LEU A 36 8.25 -5.63 1.38
C LEU A 36 7.55 -4.31 1.05
N ILE A 37 6.83 -4.27 -0.06
CA ILE A 37 6.09 -3.10 -0.53
C ILE A 37 4.61 -3.46 -0.49
N PHE A 38 3.94 -3.09 0.58
CA PHE A 38 2.50 -3.24 0.69
C PHE A 38 1.80 -2.09 -0.05
N ILE A 39 0.80 -2.42 -0.83
CA ILE A 39 -0.07 -1.44 -1.49
C ILE A 39 -1.50 -1.77 -1.11
N ARG A 40 -2.16 -0.87 -0.38
CA ARG A 40 -3.60 -0.97 -0.27
C ARG A 40 -4.19 -0.77 -1.66
N HIS A 41 -5.12 -1.64 -2.09
CA HIS A 41 -5.79 -1.50 -3.37
C HIS A 41 -6.16 -0.04 -3.65
N ALA A 42 -6.13 0.38 -4.90
CA ALA A 42 -6.47 1.72 -5.32
C ALA A 42 -7.94 2.09 -4.94
N TYR A 43 -8.31 3.33 -5.14
CA TYR A 43 -9.57 3.84 -4.66
C TYR A 43 -10.76 3.06 -5.20
N ALA A 44 -11.55 2.55 -4.27
CA ALA A 44 -12.81 1.86 -4.50
C ALA A 44 -13.84 2.51 -3.56
N PRO A 45 -14.84 3.24 -4.06
CA PRO A 45 -15.77 4.01 -3.23
C PRO A 45 -16.60 3.12 -2.31
N GLY A 46 -16.99 3.66 -1.15
CA GLY A 46 -17.77 2.96 -0.15
C GLY A 46 -16.95 2.13 0.83
N SER A 47 -17.61 1.29 1.59
CA SER A 47 -17.06 0.46 2.68
C SER A 47 -17.61 -0.96 2.60
N GLY A 48 -16.77 -1.95 2.94
CA GLY A 48 -17.16 -3.37 2.86
C GLY A 48 -17.35 -3.88 1.43
N ASP A 49 -18.06 -4.96 1.29
CA ASP A 49 -18.52 -5.54 0.02
C ASP A 49 -20.05 -5.79 0.13
N PRO A 50 -20.80 -5.87 -0.98
CA PRO A 50 -22.25 -6.16 -0.97
C PRO A 50 -22.60 -7.50 -0.27
N GLN A 51 -23.85 -7.63 0.17
CA GLN A 51 -24.29 -8.85 0.87
C GLN A 51 -24.20 -10.11 0.00
N ASN A 52 -24.45 -9.98 -1.31
CA ASN A 52 -24.34 -11.04 -2.30
C ASN A 52 -22.89 -11.31 -2.76
N PHE A 53 -21.90 -10.85 -2.02
CA PHE A 53 -20.48 -10.99 -2.36
C PHE A 53 -20.11 -12.43 -2.73
N ASN A 54 -19.53 -12.56 -3.94
CA ASN A 54 -18.91 -13.78 -4.45
C ASN A 54 -17.47 -13.48 -4.92
N LEU A 55 -16.50 -14.22 -4.40
CA LEU A 55 -15.09 -14.02 -4.71
C LEU A 55 -14.76 -14.26 -6.21
N ASN A 56 -15.54 -15.09 -6.89
CA ASN A 56 -15.34 -15.45 -8.29
C ASN A 56 -16.12 -14.54 -9.26
N ASP A 57 -16.95 -13.63 -8.75
CA ASP A 57 -17.75 -12.73 -9.55
C ASP A 57 -17.52 -11.27 -9.16
N CYS A 58 -16.80 -10.55 -10.01
CA CYS A 58 -16.47 -9.14 -9.77
C CYS A 58 -17.70 -8.22 -9.76
N SER A 59 -18.79 -8.59 -10.41
CA SER A 59 -20.03 -7.78 -10.42
C SER A 59 -20.68 -7.69 -9.04
N THR A 60 -20.38 -8.65 -8.16
CA THR A 60 -20.86 -8.72 -6.78
C THR A 60 -19.90 -8.07 -5.77
N GLN A 61 -18.83 -7.44 -6.23
CA GLN A 61 -17.79 -6.87 -5.38
C GLN A 61 -17.76 -5.34 -5.47
N ARG A 62 -17.24 -4.71 -4.45
CA ARG A 62 -16.85 -3.32 -4.51
C ARG A 62 -15.58 -3.18 -5.33
N ASN A 63 -15.68 -2.57 -6.51
CA ASN A 63 -14.60 -2.44 -7.49
C ASN A 63 -13.97 -1.04 -7.49
N LEU A 64 -12.89 -0.85 -8.23
CA LEU A 64 -12.26 0.44 -8.42
C LEU A 64 -13.22 1.43 -9.10
N SER A 65 -13.11 2.71 -8.78
CA SER A 65 -13.66 3.78 -9.61
C SER A 65 -12.67 4.16 -10.72
N ALA A 66 -13.10 4.99 -11.67
CA ALA A 66 -12.23 5.55 -12.69
C ALA A 66 -11.00 6.26 -12.10
N GLU A 67 -11.17 6.96 -10.95
CA GLU A 67 -10.08 7.57 -10.20
C GLU A 67 -9.13 6.51 -9.62
N GLY A 68 -9.68 5.41 -9.10
CA GLY A 68 -8.89 4.28 -8.61
C GLY A 68 -8.09 3.61 -9.71
N GLU A 69 -8.67 3.43 -10.89
CA GLU A 69 -7.94 2.93 -12.04
C GLU A 69 -6.79 3.86 -12.44
N LYS A 70 -7.07 5.18 -12.51
CA LYS A 70 -6.04 6.19 -12.78
C LYS A 70 -4.93 6.12 -11.74
N GLN A 71 -5.28 6.06 -10.44
CA GLN A 71 -4.33 5.92 -9.35
C GLN A 71 -3.45 4.67 -9.50
N ALA A 72 -4.04 3.52 -9.83
CA ALA A 72 -3.29 2.29 -10.07
C ALA A 72 -2.28 2.42 -11.23
N ARG A 73 -2.68 3.08 -12.32
CA ARG A 73 -1.77 3.36 -13.46
C ARG A 73 -0.62 4.27 -13.06
N GLU A 74 -0.88 5.32 -12.27
CA GLU A 74 0.17 6.24 -11.79
C GLU A 74 1.16 5.53 -10.84
N ILE A 75 0.68 4.61 -9.98
CA ILE A 75 1.56 3.73 -9.20
C ILE A 75 2.51 2.98 -10.15
N GLY A 76 1.99 2.35 -11.20
CA GLY A 76 2.81 1.63 -12.17
C GLY A 76 3.83 2.51 -12.88
N LYS A 77 3.43 3.72 -13.31
CA LYS A 77 4.32 4.72 -13.91
C LYS A 77 5.46 5.11 -12.96
N PHE A 78 5.14 5.31 -11.67
CA PHE A 78 6.12 5.62 -10.63
C PHE A 78 7.19 4.54 -10.53
N PHE A 79 6.81 3.27 -10.39
CA PHE A 79 7.76 2.15 -10.30
C PHE A 79 8.63 2.05 -11.55
N LYS A 80 8.05 2.21 -12.74
CA LYS A 80 8.77 2.18 -14.02
C LYS A 80 9.75 3.36 -14.16
N LYS A 81 9.28 4.59 -13.88
CA LYS A 81 10.10 5.83 -13.99
C LYS A 81 11.33 5.75 -13.08
N ASN A 82 11.15 5.26 -11.86
CA ASN A 82 12.22 5.17 -10.87
C ASN A 82 13.02 3.85 -10.96
N LYS A 83 12.76 3.01 -11.96
CA LYS A 83 13.48 1.74 -12.22
C LYS A 83 13.53 0.82 -10.99
N ILE A 84 12.49 0.85 -10.14
CA ILE A 84 12.41 0.04 -8.92
C ILE A 84 12.33 -1.43 -9.30
N VAL A 85 13.30 -2.21 -8.86
CA VAL A 85 13.42 -3.62 -9.22
C VAL A 85 12.50 -4.47 -8.35
N ILE A 86 11.58 -5.22 -8.99
CA ILE A 86 10.59 -6.07 -8.35
C ILE A 86 10.90 -7.54 -8.67
N ASP A 87 10.91 -8.40 -7.65
CA ASP A 87 10.98 -9.86 -7.83
C ASP A 87 9.63 -10.44 -8.22
N LYS A 88 8.59 -10.14 -7.42
CA LYS A 88 7.24 -10.64 -7.60
C LYS A 88 6.22 -9.60 -7.20
N VAL A 89 5.07 -9.64 -7.87
CA VAL A 89 3.85 -8.96 -7.45
C VAL A 89 2.84 -10.01 -7.01
N LEU A 90 2.38 -9.92 -5.77
CA LEU A 90 1.35 -10.77 -5.21
C LEU A 90 0.10 -9.93 -4.94
N SER A 91 -1.07 -10.51 -5.19
CA SER A 91 -2.35 -9.84 -5.02
C SER A 91 -3.32 -10.67 -4.19
N SER A 92 -4.17 -10.01 -3.43
CA SER A 92 -5.40 -10.59 -2.91
C SER A 92 -6.29 -11.10 -4.04
N GLN A 93 -7.19 -12.03 -3.73
CA GLN A 93 -8.19 -12.58 -4.67
C GLN A 93 -9.30 -11.57 -5.02
N TRP A 94 -9.52 -10.52 -4.23
CA TRP A 94 -10.52 -9.49 -4.49
C TRP A 94 -10.28 -8.75 -5.79
N CYS A 95 -11.34 -8.49 -6.55
CA CYS A 95 -11.24 -7.88 -7.88
C CYS A 95 -10.54 -6.53 -7.85
N ARG A 96 -10.81 -5.65 -6.87
CA ARG A 96 -10.12 -4.37 -6.72
C ARG A 96 -8.59 -4.50 -6.52
N CYS A 97 -8.13 -5.58 -5.84
CA CYS A 97 -6.69 -5.84 -5.70
C CYS A 97 -6.09 -6.39 -6.99
N LYS A 98 -6.77 -7.33 -7.64
CA LYS A 98 -6.35 -7.88 -8.94
C LYS A 98 -6.26 -6.78 -9.99
N GLU A 99 -7.25 -5.90 -10.04
CA GLU A 99 -7.29 -4.79 -10.97
C GLU A 99 -6.20 -3.75 -10.69
N THR A 100 -5.99 -3.36 -9.43
CA THR A 100 -4.85 -2.53 -9.03
C THR A 100 -3.53 -3.13 -9.49
N SER A 101 -3.33 -4.45 -9.26
CA SER A 101 -2.12 -5.17 -9.67
C SER A 101 -1.95 -5.22 -11.18
N LYS A 102 -3.03 -5.47 -11.92
CA LYS A 102 -3.04 -5.53 -13.39
C LYS A 102 -2.68 -4.19 -14.02
N LEU A 103 -3.31 -3.11 -13.53
CA LEU A 103 -3.10 -1.76 -14.06
C LEU A 103 -1.70 -1.21 -13.74
N ALA A 104 -1.19 -1.50 -12.53
CA ALA A 104 0.12 -1.01 -12.10
C ALA A 104 1.28 -1.85 -12.65
N PHE A 105 1.16 -3.18 -12.63
CA PHE A 105 2.30 -4.09 -12.84
C PHE A 105 2.12 -5.08 -13.98
N LYS A 106 0.95 -5.16 -14.61
CA LYS A 106 0.57 -6.09 -15.68
C LYS A 106 0.51 -7.55 -15.24
N THR A 107 1.56 -8.09 -14.63
CA THR A 107 1.67 -9.48 -14.18
C THR A 107 1.70 -9.58 -12.66
N PHE A 108 0.96 -10.55 -12.10
CA PHE A 108 0.92 -10.81 -10.66
C PHE A 108 0.48 -12.26 -10.39
N LYS A 109 0.73 -12.72 -9.15
CA LYS A 109 0.22 -14.02 -8.66
C LYS A 109 -0.75 -13.77 -7.51
N VAL A 110 -1.89 -14.46 -7.54
CA VAL A 110 -2.90 -14.36 -6.49
C VAL A 110 -2.50 -15.20 -5.28
N LYS A 111 -2.69 -14.65 -4.07
CA LYS A 111 -2.41 -15.30 -2.79
C LYS A 111 -3.54 -15.03 -1.78
N ASN A 112 -4.15 -16.09 -1.26
CA ASN A 112 -5.26 -16.00 -0.32
C ASN A 112 -4.87 -15.38 1.03
N PHE A 113 -3.60 -15.45 1.43
CA PHE A 113 -3.12 -14.80 2.66
C PHE A 113 -3.09 -13.26 2.58
N LEU A 114 -3.35 -12.68 1.40
CA LEU A 114 -3.53 -11.23 1.21
C LEU A 114 -5.01 -10.81 1.18
N ASN A 115 -5.93 -11.75 1.39
CA ASN A 115 -7.37 -11.50 1.35
C ASN A 115 -7.84 -10.65 2.53
N SER A 116 -8.95 -9.94 2.34
CA SER A 116 -9.59 -9.19 3.41
C SER A 116 -10.22 -10.13 4.45
N PHE A 117 -10.03 -9.83 5.71
CA PHE A 117 -10.77 -10.40 6.84
C PHE A 117 -11.59 -9.33 7.59
N TYR A 118 -11.93 -8.25 6.90
CA TYR A 118 -12.72 -7.14 7.47
C TYR A 118 -14.13 -7.55 7.83
N SER A 119 -14.81 -8.28 6.95
CA SER A 119 -16.16 -8.77 7.20
C SER A 119 -16.16 -9.89 8.24
N PRO A 120 -17.16 -9.96 9.14
CA PRO A 120 -17.33 -11.05 10.09
C PRO A 120 -17.24 -12.44 9.44
N LYS A 121 -17.78 -12.60 8.23
CA LYS A 121 -17.73 -13.84 7.44
C LYS A 121 -16.29 -14.35 7.21
N PHE A 122 -15.31 -13.46 7.15
CA PHE A 122 -13.92 -13.79 6.84
C PHE A 122 -12.97 -13.64 8.03
N TYR A 123 -13.43 -13.11 9.14
CA TYR A 123 -12.60 -12.79 10.30
C TYR A 123 -11.82 -13.99 10.85
N ASN A 124 -12.45 -15.16 10.89
CA ASN A 124 -11.83 -16.41 11.35
C ASN A 124 -10.59 -16.83 10.51
N ASN A 125 -10.46 -16.30 9.30
CA ASN A 125 -9.29 -16.57 8.45
C ASN A 125 -8.03 -15.78 8.87
N LYS A 126 -8.17 -14.72 9.67
CA LYS A 126 -7.09 -13.80 10.07
C LYS A 126 -5.85 -14.54 10.56
N LYS A 127 -5.98 -15.37 11.58
CA LYS A 127 -4.82 -16.08 12.19
C LYS A 127 -4.05 -16.94 11.17
N LYS A 128 -4.78 -17.71 10.34
CA LYS A 128 -4.20 -18.57 9.30
C LYS A 128 -3.53 -17.73 8.20
N GLN A 129 -4.19 -16.65 7.76
CA GLN A 129 -3.65 -15.77 6.72
C GLN A 129 -2.36 -15.09 7.17
N MET A 130 -2.31 -14.52 8.38
CA MET A 130 -1.11 -13.89 8.92
C MET A 130 0.05 -14.87 9.10
N LYS A 131 -0.23 -16.09 9.60
CA LYS A 131 0.77 -17.16 9.65
C LYS A 131 1.34 -17.49 8.27
N ASN A 132 0.47 -17.62 7.25
CA ASN A 132 0.90 -17.93 5.90
C ASN A 132 1.70 -16.80 5.25
N LEU A 133 1.31 -15.54 5.47
CA LEU A 133 2.08 -14.37 5.02
C LEU A 133 3.49 -14.37 5.62
N LYS A 134 3.59 -14.54 6.96
CA LYS A 134 4.89 -14.60 7.67
C LYS A 134 5.76 -15.74 7.16
N ASN A 135 5.18 -16.92 6.98
CA ASN A 135 5.92 -18.09 6.44
C ASN A 135 6.38 -17.85 4.99
N PHE A 136 5.54 -17.22 4.16
CA PHE A 136 5.93 -16.88 2.79
C PHE A 136 7.12 -15.92 2.77
N VAL A 137 7.07 -14.85 3.58
CA VAL A 137 8.16 -13.86 3.65
C VAL A 137 9.43 -14.48 4.23
N LYS A 138 9.33 -15.34 5.25
CA LYS A 138 10.48 -16.06 5.82
C LYS A 138 11.23 -16.88 4.76
N ASN A 139 10.50 -17.52 3.84
CA ASN A 139 11.05 -18.38 2.79
C ASN A 139 11.35 -17.60 1.49
N TRP A 140 11.03 -16.31 1.44
CA TRP A 140 11.34 -15.48 0.29
C TRP A 140 12.79 -15.00 0.35
N ASN A 141 13.62 -15.60 -0.49
CA ASN A 141 15.04 -15.29 -0.58
C ASN A 141 15.34 -14.53 -1.88
N SER A 142 15.21 -13.21 -1.85
CA SER A 142 15.52 -12.31 -2.96
C SER A 142 16.10 -11.01 -2.43
N ASN A 143 16.99 -10.39 -3.19
CA ASN A 143 17.49 -9.03 -2.98
C ASN A 143 16.67 -7.97 -3.72
N LYS A 144 15.69 -8.38 -4.53
CA LYS A 144 14.73 -7.48 -5.18
C LYS A 144 13.53 -7.23 -4.27
N ASN A 145 12.66 -6.29 -4.60
CA ASN A 145 11.47 -5.97 -3.79
C ASN A 145 10.32 -6.96 -4.04
N LEU A 146 9.53 -7.21 -3.00
CA LEU A 146 8.29 -7.97 -3.06
C LEU A 146 7.09 -7.04 -2.93
N VAL A 147 6.25 -6.95 -3.97
CA VAL A 147 5.03 -6.15 -3.94
C VAL A 147 3.84 -7.01 -3.49
N LEU A 148 3.07 -6.48 -2.55
CA LEU A 148 1.93 -7.13 -1.89
C LEU A 148 0.70 -6.22 -2.00
N VAL A 149 -0.14 -6.42 -3.04
CA VAL A 149 -1.38 -5.64 -3.22
C VAL A 149 -2.49 -6.28 -2.40
N THR A 150 -2.99 -5.55 -1.40
CA THR A 150 -3.88 -6.10 -0.38
C THR A 150 -4.87 -5.06 0.17
N HIS A 151 -5.36 -5.27 1.38
CA HIS A 151 -6.40 -4.51 2.05
C HIS A 151 -5.87 -3.80 3.29
N TYR A 152 -6.58 -2.75 3.71
CA TYR A 152 -6.33 -2.03 4.97
C TYR A 152 -6.06 -2.98 6.14
N VAL A 153 -6.95 -3.94 6.38
CA VAL A 153 -6.88 -4.84 7.56
C VAL A 153 -5.63 -5.72 7.56
N VAL A 154 -5.13 -6.12 6.39
CA VAL A 154 -3.91 -6.92 6.29
C VAL A 154 -2.68 -6.07 6.61
N ILE A 155 -2.61 -4.85 6.08
CA ILE A 155 -1.49 -3.94 6.33
C ILE A 155 -1.48 -3.52 7.80
N HIS A 156 -2.65 -3.14 8.34
CA HIS A 156 -2.79 -2.75 9.74
C HIS A 156 -2.36 -3.88 10.69
N GLU A 157 -2.85 -5.10 10.47
CA GLU A 157 -2.48 -6.26 11.29
C GLU A 157 -1.00 -6.64 11.19
N THR A 158 -0.36 -6.34 10.06
CA THR A 158 1.03 -6.74 9.81
C THR A 158 2.04 -5.70 10.28
N LEU A 159 1.72 -4.40 10.11
CA LEU A 159 2.64 -3.28 10.28
C LEU A 159 2.19 -2.27 11.34
N ASP A 160 1.05 -2.49 11.99
CA ASP A 160 0.36 -1.52 12.86
C ASP A 160 0.23 -0.13 12.20
N TYR A 161 -0.11 -0.13 10.91
CA TYR A 161 -0.21 1.07 10.09
C TYR A 161 -1.54 1.14 9.33
N ALA A 162 -2.19 2.30 9.35
CA ALA A 162 -3.49 2.57 8.73
C ALA A 162 -3.36 3.24 7.35
N PRO A 163 -3.19 2.49 6.25
CA PRO A 163 -2.96 3.07 4.93
C PRO A 163 -4.24 3.64 4.30
N SER A 164 -4.10 4.69 3.52
CA SER A 164 -5.12 5.16 2.58
C SER A 164 -5.16 4.28 1.32
N SER A 165 -6.22 4.43 0.49
CA SER A 165 -6.29 3.74 -0.81
C SER A 165 -5.12 4.14 -1.72
N GLY A 166 -4.51 3.15 -2.37
CA GLY A 166 -3.36 3.33 -3.25
C GLY A 166 -2.06 3.74 -2.56
N GLU A 167 -2.04 3.80 -1.23
CA GLU A 167 -0.82 4.12 -0.49
C GLU A 167 0.18 2.99 -0.54
N ILE A 168 1.45 3.35 -0.75
CA ILE A 168 2.61 2.48 -0.79
C ILE A 168 3.25 2.51 0.60
N VAL A 169 3.31 1.36 1.27
CA VAL A 169 3.87 1.20 2.61
C VAL A 169 5.06 0.24 2.53
N ILE A 170 6.22 0.68 2.99
CA ILE A 170 7.48 -0.04 2.88
C ILE A 170 7.87 -0.60 4.24
N SER A 171 8.22 -1.87 4.29
CA SER A 171 8.79 -2.50 5.47
C SER A 171 10.01 -3.37 5.12
N ASP A 172 10.78 -3.72 6.13
CA ASP A 172 11.78 -4.77 6.02
C ASP A 172 11.15 -6.19 6.06
N LYS A 173 11.97 -7.24 5.91
CA LYS A 173 11.52 -8.64 5.99
C LYS A 173 11.08 -9.09 7.39
N LYS A 174 11.38 -8.30 8.42
CA LYS A 174 10.92 -8.54 9.81
C LYS A 174 9.61 -7.81 10.10
N PHE A 175 9.02 -7.15 9.09
CA PHE A 175 7.82 -6.32 9.18
C PHE A 175 7.99 -5.03 9.99
N ASN A 176 9.21 -4.54 10.17
CA ASN A 176 9.44 -3.22 10.73
C ASN A 176 9.08 -2.17 9.66
N LEU A 177 8.16 -1.26 10.00
CA LEU A 177 7.75 -0.16 9.12
C LEU A 177 8.94 0.77 8.85
N ILE A 178 9.23 1.04 7.57
CA ILE A 178 10.27 1.99 7.14
C ILE A 178 9.63 3.34 6.82
N GLY A 179 8.46 3.33 6.18
CA GLY A 179 7.68 4.51 5.87
C GLY A 179 6.65 4.28 4.79
N SER A 180 5.94 5.33 4.43
CA SER A 180 4.90 5.27 3.40
C SER A 180 4.82 6.56 2.59
N PHE A 181 4.22 6.47 1.41
CA PHE A 181 3.89 7.63 0.58
C PHE A 181 2.73 7.32 -0.37
N LYS A 182 2.13 8.38 -0.90
CA LYS A 182 1.06 8.31 -1.91
C LYS A 182 1.55 8.87 -3.24
N ILE A 183 1.08 8.25 -4.32
CA ILE A 183 1.17 8.82 -5.65
C ILE A 183 -0.15 9.55 -5.90
N ASN A 184 -0.09 10.86 -6.05
CA ASN A 184 -1.27 11.65 -6.41
C ASN A 184 -1.56 11.42 -7.91
N PRO A 185 -2.81 11.10 -8.27
CA PRO A 185 -3.23 10.87 -9.65
C PRO A 185 -3.26 12.14 -10.49
#